data_d38640920996e6a23f196280c12aaa08
#
_entry.id   d38640920996e6a23f196280c12aaa08
#
_cell.length_a   1.000
_cell.length_b   1.000
_cell.length_c   1.000
_cell.angle_alpha   90.00
_cell.angle_beta   90.00
_cell.angle_gamma   90.00
#
_symmetry.space_group_name_H-M   'P 1'
#
loop_
_entity.id
_entity.type
_entity.pdbx_description
1 polymer ?
#
loop_
_entity_poly.entity_id
_entity_poly.type
_entity_poly.pdbx_seq_one_letter_code
_entity_poly.pdbx_strand_id
1 'polypeptide(L)'
;YPVILPDWINVDGLKCLKIKLRGNDSDWDYARIVKIGEIAIAEDVEWLTADFNCTVTNPSYVNDILDRLCLEHPRVYGMMLYVEQPFPYELEKNKIDVHSVSARKPLFLDESAHDWQHIRLGRQLGWTGVALKTCKTQTGAILSACWAKAHGMTLMVQDLTNPMLAQVPHVQLAGHVGTIMGVETNAMQFYPAASEPEMEVHPGIHQRRSGCVDLSTLTGHGFSYFEDQVNRELPDPEANYTS
;
A
#
# COMPACT_ATOMS: atom_id res chain seq x y z
N TYR A 1 -17.65 8.37 -12.88
CA TYR A 1 -16.78 7.74 -11.86
C TYR A 1 -17.53 7.63 -10.53
N PRO A 2 -17.29 6.54 -9.75
CA PRO A 2 -17.86 6.40 -8.41
C PRO A 2 -17.48 7.56 -7.50
N VAL A 3 -18.38 7.95 -6.59
CA VAL A 3 -18.16 9.06 -5.66
C VAL A 3 -18.04 8.58 -4.23
N ILE A 4 -18.83 7.58 -3.84
CA ILE A 4 -18.84 7.03 -2.49
C ILE A 4 -18.20 5.66 -2.43
N LEU A 5 -17.75 5.26 -1.25
CA LEU A 5 -17.00 4.01 -1.04
C LEU A 5 -17.75 2.75 -1.51
N PRO A 6 -19.05 2.56 -1.23
CA PRO A 6 -19.79 1.38 -1.74
C PRO A 6 -19.77 1.27 -3.27
N ASP A 7 -19.89 2.40 -3.98
CA ASP A 7 -19.87 2.39 -5.45
C ASP A 7 -18.49 1.92 -5.98
N TRP A 8 -17.38 2.40 -5.35
CA TRP A 8 -16.04 1.95 -5.69
C TRP A 8 -15.84 0.45 -5.43
N ILE A 9 -16.34 -0.05 -4.29
CA ILE A 9 -16.27 -1.47 -3.95
C ILE A 9 -16.96 -2.29 -5.03
N ASN A 10 -18.18 -1.89 -5.42
CA ASN A 10 -18.99 -2.64 -6.37
C ASN A 10 -18.45 -2.57 -7.81
N VAL A 11 -18.01 -1.38 -8.27
CA VAL A 11 -17.49 -1.20 -9.65
C VAL A 11 -16.18 -1.97 -9.86
N ASP A 12 -15.27 -1.88 -8.91
CA ASP A 12 -13.94 -2.51 -9.01
C ASP A 12 -13.91 -3.94 -8.40
N GLY A 13 -14.94 -4.34 -7.67
CA GLY A 13 -14.99 -5.63 -6.95
C GLY A 13 -13.96 -5.70 -5.81
N LEU A 14 -13.74 -4.59 -5.08
CA LEU A 14 -12.67 -4.48 -4.09
C LEU A 14 -12.81 -5.50 -2.97
N LYS A 15 -11.72 -6.15 -2.58
CA LYS A 15 -11.65 -7.15 -1.51
C LYS A 15 -10.83 -6.72 -0.30
N CYS A 16 -10.08 -5.63 -0.43
CA CYS A 16 -9.30 -5.04 0.65
C CYS A 16 -9.38 -3.51 0.60
N LEU A 17 -9.61 -2.87 1.73
CA LEU A 17 -9.67 -1.41 1.84
C LEU A 17 -8.57 -0.89 2.77
N LYS A 18 -7.91 0.19 2.35
CA LYS A 18 -6.97 0.93 3.20
C LYS A 18 -7.67 2.10 3.88
N ILE A 19 -7.55 2.19 5.19
CA ILE A 19 -8.16 3.22 6.02
C ILE A 19 -7.08 4.21 6.44
N LYS A 20 -7.22 5.48 6.04
CA LYS A 20 -6.35 6.56 6.50
C LYS A 20 -6.84 7.10 7.84
N LEU A 21 -5.91 7.23 8.78
CA LEU A 21 -6.12 7.65 10.16
C LEU A 21 -5.34 8.93 10.47
N ARG A 22 -5.66 9.59 11.58
CA ARG A 22 -5.07 10.87 11.97
C ARG A 22 -3.89 10.73 12.93
N GLY A 23 -3.98 9.75 13.86
CA GLY A 23 -2.96 9.51 14.89
C GLY A 23 -2.90 10.55 16.02
N ASN A 24 -3.89 11.45 16.11
CA ASN A 24 -3.96 12.52 17.10
C ASN A 24 -5.33 12.63 17.81
N ASP A 25 -6.28 11.77 17.45
CA ASP A 25 -7.62 11.68 18.02
C ASP A 25 -8.06 10.20 17.99
N SER A 26 -7.86 9.50 19.10
CA SER A 26 -8.08 8.05 19.18
C SER A 26 -9.55 7.67 19.02
N ASP A 27 -10.48 8.49 19.51
CA ASP A 27 -11.92 8.23 19.36
C ASP A 27 -12.36 8.41 17.90
N TRP A 28 -11.84 9.41 17.21
CA TRP A 28 -12.11 9.61 15.80
C TRP A 28 -11.52 8.47 14.96
N ASP A 29 -10.26 8.08 15.21
CA ASP A 29 -9.59 7.00 14.48
C ASP A 29 -10.31 5.67 14.71
N TYR A 30 -10.70 5.38 15.95
CA TYR A 30 -11.50 4.21 16.28
C TYR A 30 -12.85 4.21 15.54
N ALA A 31 -13.61 5.30 15.65
CA ALA A 31 -14.91 5.42 14.98
C ALA A 31 -14.79 5.31 13.46
N ARG A 32 -13.70 5.83 12.88
CA ARG A 32 -13.39 5.71 11.46
C ARG A 32 -13.19 4.27 11.04
N ILE A 33 -12.40 3.49 11.81
CA ILE A 33 -12.17 2.06 11.53
C ILE A 33 -13.49 1.29 11.63
N VAL A 34 -14.28 1.51 12.67
CA VAL A 34 -15.57 0.83 12.85
C VAL A 34 -16.50 1.12 11.68
N LYS A 35 -16.67 2.41 11.33
CA LYS A 35 -17.56 2.81 10.23
C LYS A 35 -17.16 2.20 8.88
N ILE A 36 -15.88 2.21 8.55
CA ILE A 36 -15.40 1.58 7.30
C ILE A 36 -15.53 0.06 7.38
N GLY A 37 -15.30 -0.53 8.54
CA GLY A 37 -15.49 -1.95 8.78
C GLY A 37 -16.94 -2.40 8.59
N GLU A 38 -17.92 -1.60 9.05
CA GLU A 38 -19.34 -1.87 8.83
C GLU A 38 -19.72 -1.82 7.35
N ILE A 39 -19.21 -0.83 6.60
CA ILE A 39 -19.40 -0.75 5.14
C ILE A 39 -18.76 -1.96 4.47
N ALA A 40 -17.53 -2.30 4.84
CA ALA A 40 -16.80 -3.46 4.29
C ALA A 40 -17.57 -4.78 4.50
N ILE A 41 -18.16 -4.96 5.69
CA ILE A 41 -19.00 -6.12 6.00
C ILE A 41 -20.28 -6.14 5.16
N ALA A 42 -20.92 -4.99 4.96
CA ALA A 42 -22.15 -4.88 4.19
C ALA A 42 -21.92 -5.13 2.69
N GLU A 43 -20.76 -4.76 2.17
CA GLU A 43 -20.38 -4.89 0.76
C GLU A 43 -19.50 -6.12 0.46
N ASP A 44 -19.42 -7.10 1.39
CA ASP A 44 -18.65 -8.34 1.25
C ASP A 44 -17.16 -8.14 0.94
N VAL A 45 -16.57 -7.10 1.54
CA VAL A 45 -15.12 -6.91 1.55
C VAL A 45 -14.48 -7.78 2.63
N GLU A 46 -13.38 -8.43 2.31
CA GLU A 46 -12.76 -9.44 3.19
C GLU A 46 -11.76 -8.82 4.18
N TRP A 47 -11.01 -7.80 3.73
CA TRP A 47 -9.83 -7.32 4.45
C TRP A 47 -9.77 -5.80 4.58
N LEU A 48 -9.09 -5.36 5.64
CA LEU A 48 -8.81 -3.97 5.93
C LEU A 48 -7.34 -3.77 6.26
N THR A 49 -6.80 -2.61 5.96
CA THR A 49 -5.52 -2.12 6.48
C THR A 49 -5.70 -0.73 7.08
N ALA A 50 -4.90 -0.36 8.06
CA ALA A 50 -4.97 0.94 8.71
C ALA A 50 -3.63 1.66 8.60
N ASP A 51 -3.63 2.90 8.14
CA ASP A 51 -2.42 3.68 7.89
C ASP A 51 -2.49 5.02 8.62
N PHE A 52 -1.50 5.26 9.48
CA PHE A 52 -1.37 6.47 10.29
C PHE A 52 -0.40 7.50 9.72
N ASN A 53 0.34 7.16 8.67
CA ASN A 53 1.31 8.06 8.02
C ASN A 53 2.23 8.81 9.00
N CYS A 54 2.90 8.09 9.88
CA CYS A 54 3.93 8.59 10.82
C CYS A 54 3.44 9.54 11.93
N THR A 55 2.14 9.60 12.21
CA THR A 55 1.56 10.64 13.09
C THR A 55 1.54 10.29 14.57
N VAL A 56 1.73 9.02 14.93
CA VAL A 56 1.71 8.54 16.32
C VAL A 56 3.12 8.51 16.91
N THR A 57 3.25 8.85 18.19
CA THR A 57 4.54 8.84 18.90
C THR A 57 4.62 7.82 20.03
N ASN A 58 3.49 7.27 20.47
CA ASN A 58 3.42 6.32 21.58
C ASN A 58 2.67 5.04 21.15
N PRO A 59 3.30 3.84 21.28
CA PRO A 59 2.67 2.57 20.97
C PRO A 59 1.34 2.32 21.67
N SER A 60 1.12 2.86 22.88
CA SER A 60 -0.15 2.69 23.60
C SER A 60 -1.34 3.22 22.82
N TYR A 61 -1.18 4.31 22.05
CA TYR A 61 -2.24 4.86 21.20
C TYR A 61 -2.82 3.82 20.24
N VAL A 62 -1.94 3.08 19.56
CA VAL A 62 -2.35 2.03 18.60
C VAL A 62 -2.87 0.80 19.34
N ASN A 63 -2.21 0.42 20.46
CA ASN A 63 -2.62 -0.71 21.28
C ASN A 63 -4.04 -0.54 21.82
N ASP A 64 -4.38 0.64 22.35
CA ASP A 64 -5.70 0.92 22.93
C ASP A 64 -6.80 0.83 21.85
N ILE A 65 -6.55 1.34 20.63
CA ILE A 65 -7.49 1.21 19.51
C ILE A 65 -7.67 -0.27 19.14
N LEU A 66 -6.57 -1.03 19.02
CA LEU A 66 -6.64 -2.44 18.64
C LEU A 66 -7.31 -3.30 19.70
N ASP A 67 -7.02 -3.07 20.98
CA ASP A 67 -7.62 -3.79 22.10
C ASP A 67 -9.13 -3.49 22.17
N ARG A 68 -9.52 -2.23 21.99
CA ARG A 68 -10.92 -1.82 21.96
C ARG A 68 -11.67 -2.43 20.76
N LEU A 69 -11.06 -2.45 19.56
CA LEU A 69 -11.63 -3.12 18.40
C LEU A 69 -11.82 -4.63 18.63
N CYS A 70 -10.84 -5.27 19.25
CA CYS A 70 -10.91 -6.70 19.56
C CYS A 70 -12.09 -7.03 20.48
N LEU A 71 -12.37 -6.17 21.47
CA LEU A 71 -13.45 -6.36 22.43
C LEU A 71 -14.82 -5.99 21.89
N GLU A 72 -14.94 -4.82 21.25
CA GLU A 72 -16.22 -4.23 20.87
C GLU A 72 -16.66 -4.62 19.45
N HIS A 73 -15.69 -4.80 18.50
CA HIS A 73 -15.94 -5.14 17.12
C HIS A 73 -15.02 -6.26 16.60
N PRO A 74 -15.09 -7.49 17.17
CA PRO A 74 -14.16 -8.58 16.89
C PRO A 74 -14.11 -8.98 15.40
N ARG A 75 -15.23 -8.81 14.65
CA ARG A 75 -15.25 -9.08 13.21
C ARG A 75 -14.40 -8.06 12.45
N VAL A 76 -14.54 -6.77 12.74
CA VAL A 76 -13.72 -5.70 12.13
C VAL A 76 -12.26 -5.89 12.50
N TYR A 77 -11.97 -6.20 13.77
CA TYR A 77 -10.62 -6.55 14.20
C TYR A 77 -10.06 -7.74 13.42
N GLY A 78 -10.86 -8.79 13.22
CA GLY A 78 -10.47 -9.98 12.45
C GLY A 78 -10.10 -9.64 10.99
N MET A 79 -10.80 -8.68 10.37
CA MET A 79 -10.54 -8.22 9.00
C MET A 79 -9.24 -7.42 8.86
N MET A 80 -8.68 -6.85 9.95
CA MET A 80 -7.45 -6.07 9.90
C MET A 80 -6.24 -6.96 9.58
N LEU A 81 -5.68 -6.81 8.38
CA LEU A 81 -4.48 -7.54 7.94
C LEU A 81 -3.21 -7.01 8.62
N TYR A 82 -3.05 -5.69 8.65
CA TYR A 82 -1.92 -5.02 9.27
C TYR A 82 -2.22 -3.56 9.59
N VAL A 83 -1.38 -3.00 10.45
CA VAL A 83 -1.27 -1.56 10.69
C VAL A 83 -0.01 -1.05 9.98
N GLU A 84 -0.12 0.09 9.29
CA GLU A 84 0.95 0.66 8.49
C GLU A 84 1.47 1.95 9.11
N GLN A 85 2.76 2.06 9.20
CA GLN A 85 3.57 3.22 9.55
C GLN A 85 2.95 4.18 10.58
N PRO A 86 2.56 3.73 11.78
CA PRO A 86 2.00 4.66 12.76
C PRO A 86 3.05 5.64 13.32
N PHE A 87 4.31 5.20 13.42
CA PHE A 87 5.39 5.94 14.11
C PHE A 87 6.28 6.72 13.14
N PRO A 88 7.01 7.74 13.64
CA PRO A 88 7.90 8.57 12.81
C PRO A 88 8.84 7.75 11.95
N TYR A 89 9.05 8.18 10.71
CA TYR A 89 9.80 7.42 9.71
C TYR A 89 11.33 7.39 9.94
N GLU A 90 11.88 8.34 10.68
CA GLU A 90 13.31 8.38 11.01
C GLU A 90 13.64 7.36 12.12
N LEU A 91 13.71 6.07 11.79
CA LEU A 91 13.90 4.98 12.76
C LEU A 91 15.20 5.11 13.57
N GLU A 92 16.26 5.60 12.96
CA GLU A 92 17.57 5.78 13.61
C GLU A 92 17.49 6.81 14.74
N LYS A 93 16.65 7.81 14.58
CA LYS A 93 16.42 8.91 15.50
C LYS A 93 15.34 8.57 16.53
N ASN A 94 14.29 7.89 16.06
CA ASN A 94 13.12 7.53 16.85
C ASN A 94 13.09 5.99 17.06
N LYS A 95 13.96 5.47 17.91
CA LYS A 95 14.07 4.02 18.19
C LYS A 95 12.95 3.54 19.09
N ILE A 96 11.70 3.63 18.60
CA ILE A 96 10.51 3.20 19.33
C ILE A 96 10.43 1.67 19.28
N ASP A 97 10.35 1.01 20.42
CA ASP A 97 10.03 -0.41 20.52
C ASP A 97 8.54 -0.62 20.21
N VAL A 98 8.24 -1.38 19.16
CA VAL A 98 6.88 -1.59 18.68
C VAL A 98 6.40 -3.04 18.80
N HIS A 99 7.12 -3.89 19.54
CA HIS A 99 6.74 -5.29 19.75
C HIS A 99 5.35 -5.45 20.35
N SER A 100 4.92 -4.51 21.20
CA SER A 100 3.58 -4.55 21.81
C SER A 100 2.47 -4.38 20.77
N VAL A 101 2.69 -3.58 19.72
CA VAL A 101 1.75 -3.39 18.63
C VAL A 101 1.74 -4.62 17.72
N SER A 102 2.92 -5.07 17.31
CA SER A 102 3.05 -6.21 16.39
C SER A 102 2.61 -7.54 17.03
N ALA A 103 2.55 -7.64 18.34
CA ALA A 103 1.93 -8.77 19.05
C ALA A 103 0.40 -8.82 18.87
N ARG A 104 -0.26 -7.72 18.50
CA ARG A 104 -1.70 -7.63 18.27
C ARG A 104 -2.07 -7.79 16.79
N LYS A 105 -1.37 -7.06 15.94
CA LYS A 105 -1.55 -7.11 14.46
C LYS A 105 -0.20 -6.94 13.78
N PRO A 106 0.02 -7.55 12.61
CA PRO A 106 1.20 -7.28 11.80
C PRO A 106 1.43 -5.77 11.62
N LEU A 107 2.67 -5.32 11.75
CA LEU A 107 3.02 -3.91 11.70
C LEU A 107 3.98 -3.66 10.53
N PHE A 108 3.61 -2.80 9.60
CA PHE A 108 4.31 -2.59 8.34
C PHE A 108 5.03 -1.25 8.27
N LEU A 109 6.30 -1.32 7.88
CA LEU A 109 7.09 -0.16 7.46
C LEU A 109 6.61 0.33 6.09
N ASP A 110 6.41 1.64 5.94
CA ASP A 110 6.22 2.29 4.65
C ASP A 110 7.23 3.44 4.46
N GLU A 111 6.98 4.62 5.01
CA GLU A 111 7.88 5.76 4.89
C GLU A 111 9.27 5.46 5.44
N SER A 112 9.37 4.66 6.47
CA SER A 112 10.65 4.21 7.05
C SER A 112 11.43 3.25 6.17
N ALA A 113 10.78 2.58 5.22
CA ALA A 113 11.41 1.58 4.37
C ALA A 113 12.16 2.22 3.18
N HIS A 114 13.19 3.01 3.47
CA HIS A 114 14.01 3.63 2.43
C HIS A 114 14.84 2.60 1.66
N ASP A 115 15.40 1.64 2.39
CA ASP A 115 16.23 0.55 1.88
C ASP A 115 16.20 -0.66 2.83
N TRP A 116 16.89 -1.73 2.46
CA TRP A 116 16.95 -2.94 3.27
C TRP A 116 17.64 -2.75 4.64
N GLN A 117 18.54 -1.77 4.81
CA GLN A 117 19.19 -1.47 6.09
C GLN A 117 18.17 -0.91 7.09
N HIS A 118 17.31 0.01 6.64
CA HIS A 118 16.21 0.53 7.45
C HIS A 118 15.19 -0.55 7.81
N ILE A 119 14.88 -1.45 6.86
CA ILE A 119 13.99 -2.59 7.13
C ILE A 119 14.60 -3.51 8.20
N ARG A 120 15.93 -3.75 8.15
CA ARG A 120 16.65 -4.50 9.18
C ARG A 120 16.53 -3.85 10.55
N LEU A 121 16.72 -2.54 10.65
CA LEU A 121 16.55 -1.78 11.88
C LEU A 121 15.10 -1.87 12.38
N GLY A 122 14.13 -1.67 11.49
CA GLY A 122 12.72 -1.81 11.82
C GLY A 122 12.39 -3.19 12.42
N ARG A 123 12.89 -4.26 11.80
CA ARG A 123 12.71 -5.62 12.33
C ARG A 123 13.26 -5.77 13.76
N GLN A 124 14.41 -5.16 14.07
CA GLN A 124 14.98 -5.19 15.41
C GLN A 124 14.12 -4.43 16.43
N LEU A 125 13.38 -3.42 16.00
CA LEU A 125 12.46 -2.64 16.82
C LEU A 125 11.06 -3.29 16.95
N GLY A 126 10.78 -4.39 16.22
CA GLY A 126 9.52 -5.13 16.34
C GLY A 126 8.59 -5.04 15.12
N TRP A 127 9.02 -4.38 14.04
CA TRP A 127 8.23 -4.37 12.80
C TRP A 127 8.25 -5.75 12.12
N THR A 128 7.11 -6.16 11.56
CA THR A 128 6.91 -7.53 11.05
C THR A 128 6.65 -7.59 9.54
N GLY A 129 6.46 -6.46 8.91
CA GLY A 129 6.22 -6.39 7.48
C GLY A 129 6.74 -5.10 6.86
N VAL A 130 6.67 -5.04 5.53
CA VAL A 130 7.13 -3.89 4.75
C VAL A 130 6.27 -3.65 3.53
N ALA A 131 5.96 -2.37 3.27
CA ALA A 131 5.36 -1.87 2.04
C ALA A 131 6.47 -1.46 1.07
N LEU A 132 6.67 -2.27 0.04
CA LEU A 132 7.67 -2.04 -1.00
C LEU A 132 7.14 -1.05 -2.03
N LYS A 133 7.99 -0.11 -2.46
CA LYS A 133 7.65 0.90 -3.47
C LYS A 133 8.76 1.02 -4.50
N THR A 134 8.48 0.63 -5.74
CA THR A 134 9.44 0.72 -6.84
C THR A 134 9.78 2.15 -7.25
N CYS A 135 8.89 3.11 -6.94
CA CYS A 135 9.12 4.52 -7.18
C CYS A 135 10.23 5.14 -6.30
N LYS A 136 10.55 4.54 -5.15
CA LYS A 136 11.73 4.94 -4.36
C LYS A 136 13.03 4.58 -5.08
N THR A 137 13.21 3.35 -5.47
CA THR A 137 14.11 2.83 -6.53
C THR A 137 13.71 1.38 -6.84
N GLN A 138 13.78 0.97 -8.10
CA GLN A 138 13.44 -0.40 -8.49
C GLN A 138 14.42 -1.42 -7.88
N THR A 139 15.72 -1.17 -8.00
CA THR A 139 16.77 -2.03 -7.40
C THR A 139 16.61 -2.10 -5.87
N GLY A 140 16.38 -0.98 -5.22
CA GLY A 140 16.16 -0.93 -3.77
C GLY A 140 14.94 -1.74 -3.33
N ALA A 141 13.85 -1.68 -4.08
CA ALA A 141 12.64 -2.47 -3.80
C ALA A 141 12.91 -3.98 -3.91
N ILE A 142 13.65 -4.42 -4.93
CA ILE A 142 14.03 -5.84 -5.11
C ILE A 142 14.96 -6.32 -3.97
N LEU A 143 15.99 -5.54 -3.64
CA LEU A 143 16.90 -5.88 -2.53
C LEU A 143 16.16 -5.93 -1.19
N SER A 144 15.26 -4.99 -0.96
CA SER A 144 14.40 -4.95 0.23
C SER A 144 13.47 -6.15 0.31
N ALA A 145 12.86 -6.54 -0.82
CA ALA A 145 12.03 -7.74 -0.90
C ALA A 145 12.83 -9.00 -0.56
N CYS A 146 14.01 -9.15 -1.15
CA CYS A 146 14.90 -10.30 -0.91
C CYS A 146 15.29 -10.37 0.57
N TRP A 147 15.72 -9.25 1.15
CA TRP A 147 16.13 -9.21 2.55
C TRP A 147 14.97 -9.51 3.50
N ALA A 148 13.83 -8.83 3.33
CA ALA A 148 12.66 -9.01 4.16
C ALA A 148 12.14 -10.46 4.13
N LYS A 149 12.08 -11.06 2.93
CA LYS A 149 11.67 -12.44 2.73
C LYS A 149 12.61 -13.44 3.41
N ALA A 150 13.93 -13.25 3.26
CA ALA A 150 14.93 -14.09 3.90
C ALA A 150 14.86 -14.03 5.44
N HIS A 151 14.28 -12.97 6.01
CA HIS A 151 14.16 -12.77 7.45
C HIS A 151 12.73 -12.93 7.99
N GLY A 152 11.84 -13.54 7.21
CA GLY A 152 10.48 -13.89 7.64
C GLY A 152 9.53 -12.69 7.81
N MET A 153 9.81 -11.56 7.15
CA MET A 153 8.91 -10.41 7.15
C MET A 153 7.84 -10.56 6.06
N THR A 154 6.65 -10.08 6.34
CA THR A 154 5.54 -10.07 5.40
C THR A 154 5.69 -8.91 4.41
N LEU A 155 5.31 -9.14 3.15
CA LEU A 155 5.46 -8.15 2.10
C LEU A 155 4.11 -7.61 1.62
N MET A 156 4.08 -6.33 1.29
CA MET A 156 3.09 -5.69 0.45
C MET A 156 3.81 -4.84 -0.59
N VAL A 157 3.21 -4.65 -1.76
CA VAL A 157 3.68 -3.69 -2.76
C VAL A 157 2.63 -2.60 -2.91
N GLN A 158 3.06 -1.35 -2.89
CA GLN A 158 2.18 -0.19 -2.94
C GLN A 158 2.69 0.83 -3.95
N ASP A 159 1.76 1.55 -4.60
CA ASP A 159 2.11 2.75 -5.36
C ASP A 159 2.23 3.99 -4.44
N LEU A 160 2.61 5.13 -5.02
CA LEU A 160 2.49 6.46 -4.42
C LEU A 160 1.48 7.30 -5.19
N THR A 161 0.37 6.68 -5.63
CA THR A 161 -0.60 7.32 -6.51
C THR A 161 0.04 7.74 -7.86
N ASN A 162 0.98 6.92 -8.34
CA ASN A 162 1.71 7.16 -9.59
C ASN A 162 0.97 6.55 -10.77
N PRO A 163 0.44 7.35 -11.71
CA PRO A 163 -0.19 6.86 -12.93
C PRO A 163 0.83 6.48 -14.01
N MET A 164 0.34 6.15 -15.20
CA MET A 164 1.10 5.89 -16.43
C MET A 164 2.08 4.71 -16.26
N LEU A 165 3.24 4.77 -16.89
CA LEU A 165 4.24 3.71 -16.86
C LEU A 165 4.79 3.39 -15.46
N ALA A 166 4.63 4.28 -14.48
CA ALA A 166 5.04 4.01 -13.11
C ALA A 166 4.29 2.85 -12.44
N GLN A 167 3.09 2.49 -12.96
CA GLN A 167 2.33 1.33 -12.47
C GLN A 167 3.00 -0.01 -12.84
N VAL A 168 3.67 -0.08 -13.99
CA VAL A 168 4.24 -1.34 -14.50
C VAL A 168 5.20 -2.00 -13.52
N PRO A 169 6.27 -1.34 -13.00
CA PRO A 169 7.18 -1.98 -12.06
C PRO A 169 6.53 -2.33 -10.72
N HIS A 170 5.51 -1.60 -10.27
CA HIS A 170 4.76 -1.95 -9.06
C HIS A 170 4.05 -3.28 -9.19
N VAL A 171 3.22 -3.42 -10.23
CA VAL A 171 2.41 -4.62 -10.43
C VAL A 171 3.26 -5.82 -10.78
N GLN A 172 4.36 -5.62 -11.52
CA GLN A 172 5.34 -6.67 -11.79
C GLN A 172 6.00 -7.17 -10.51
N LEU A 173 6.48 -6.28 -9.65
CA LEU A 173 7.06 -6.66 -8.37
C LEU A 173 6.03 -7.43 -7.53
N ALA A 174 4.80 -6.90 -7.41
CA ALA A 174 3.73 -7.54 -6.64
C ALA A 174 3.42 -8.97 -7.13
N GLY A 175 3.37 -9.17 -8.45
CA GLY A 175 3.10 -10.46 -9.05
C GLY A 175 4.17 -11.53 -8.79
N HIS A 176 5.39 -11.12 -8.40
CA HIS A 176 6.53 -12.04 -8.28
C HIS A 176 7.07 -12.22 -6.85
N VAL A 177 6.83 -11.29 -5.92
CA VAL A 177 7.45 -11.37 -4.58
C VAL A 177 6.62 -12.10 -3.53
N GLY A 178 5.34 -12.40 -3.81
CA GLY A 178 4.45 -13.06 -2.85
C GLY A 178 4.07 -12.12 -1.70
N THR A 179 3.13 -11.25 -1.97
CA THR A 179 2.58 -10.26 -1.02
C THR A 179 1.43 -10.86 -0.20
N ILE A 180 1.09 -10.22 0.92
CA ILE A 180 -0.03 -10.64 1.78
C ILE A 180 -1.38 -10.45 1.07
N MET A 181 -1.52 -9.45 0.19
CA MET A 181 -2.78 -9.13 -0.47
C MET A 181 -2.60 -8.48 -1.86
N GLY A 182 -1.75 -9.05 -2.70
CA GLY A 182 -1.54 -8.54 -4.07
C GLY A 182 -0.82 -7.19 -4.10
N VAL A 183 -1.44 -6.16 -4.66
CA VAL A 183 -0.88 -4.82 -4.81
C VAL A 183 -1.87 -3.76 -4.35
N GLU A 184 -1.40 -2.76 -3.63
CA GLU A 184 -2.16 -1.53 -3.41
C GLU A 184 -1.87 -0.56 -4.54
N THR A 185 -2.89 -0.20 -5.30
CA THR A 185 -2.80 0.80 -6.36
C THR A 185 -4.06 1.65 -6.38
N ASN A 186 -3.91 2.95 -6.37
CA ASN A 186 -5.00 3.92 -6.29
C ASN A 186 -4.91 5.04 -7.33
N ALA A 187 -3.88 5.06 -8.18
CA ALA A 187 -3.72 6.08 -9.21
C ALA A 187 -4.95 6.21 -10.12
N MET A 188 -5.59 5.09 -10.45
CA MET A 188 -6.81 5.06 -11.27
C MET A 188 -8.05 5.66 -10.58
N GLN A 189 -8.03 5.82 -9.24
CA GLN A 189 -9.09 6.50 -8.50
C GLN A 189 -8.89 8.01 -8.48
N PHE A 190 -7.65 8.46 -8.31
CA PHE A 190 -7.32 9.88 -8.16
C PHE A 190 -7.02 10.57 -9.49
N TYR A 191 -6.50 9.83 -10.47
CA TYR A 191 -6.11 10.33 -11.79
C TYR A 191 -6.65 9.43 -12.90
N PRO A 192 -7.99 9.28 -13.04
CA PRO A 192 -8.60 8.27 -13.93
C PRO A 192 -8.23 8.45 -15.40
N ALA A 193 -8.06 9.69 -15.86
CA ALA A 193 -7.70 9.98 -17.24
C ALA A 193 -6.17 10.00 -17.51
N ALA A 194 -5.34 9.99 -16.46
CA ALA A 194 -3.90 10.16 -16.63
C ALA A 194 -3.23 9.02 -17.39
N SER A 195 -3.78 7.81 -17.33
CA SER A 195 -3.21 6.60 -17.92
C SER A 195 -3.95 6.13 -19.17
N GLU A 196 -4.78 6.96 -19.80
CA GLU A 196 -5.57 6.55 -20.99
C GLU A 196 -4.70 5.97 -22.11
N PRO A 197 -3.56 6.59 -22.52
CA PRO A 197 -2.70 6.01 -23.54
C PRO A 197 -2.08 4.67 -23.15
N GLU A 198 -1.68 4.52 -21.90
CA GLU A 198 -1.12 3.26 -21.39
C GLU A 198 -2.18 2.17 -21.27
N MET A 199 -3.44 2.52 -21.02
CA MET A 199 -4.55 1.57 -20.97
C MET A 199 -4.84 0.92 -22.32
N GLU A 200 -4.52 1.56 -23.45
CA GLU A 200 -4.65 0.95 -24.77
C GLU A 200 -3.69 -0.23 -24.93
N VAL A 201 -2.50 -0.14 -24.35
CA VAL A 201 -1.45 -1.18 -24.39
C VAL A 201 -1.61 -2.18 -23.24
N HIS A 202 -1.90 -1.67 -22.02
CA HIS A 202 -1.96 -2.45 -20.79
C HIS A 202 -3.29 -2.26 -20.04
N PRO A 203 -4.43 -2.65 -20.60
CA PRO A 203 -5.73 -2.39 -19.98
C PRO A 203 -5.88 -3.04 -18.59
N GLY A 204 -5.27 -4.20 -18.39
CA GLY A 204 -5.42 -4.97 -17.14
C GLY A 204 -4.75 -4.34 -15.93
N ILE A 205 -3.72 -3.51 -16.11
CA ILE A 205 -2.98 -2.90 -14.98
C ILE A 205 -3.53 -1.53 -14.57
N HIS A 206 -4.30 -0.88 -15.45
CA HIS A 206 -4.90 0.43 -15.20
C HIS A 206 -6.40 0.36 -14.87
N GLN A 207 -6.98 -0.83 -14.90
CA GLN A 207 -8.36 -1.08 -14.51
C GLN A 207 -8.45 -2.33 -13.66
N ARG A 208 -8.99 -2.22 -12.46
CA ARG A 208 -9.31 -3.40 -11.64
C ARG A 208 -10.57 -4.07 -12.15
N ARG A 209 -10.59 -5.40 -12.12
CA ARG A 209 -11.75 -6.22 -12.41
C ARG A 209 -11.86 -7.30 -11.34
N SER A 210 -13.01 -7.39 -10.69
CA SER A 210 -13.25 -8.34 -9.59
C SER A 210 -12.17 -8.27 -8.50
N GLY A 211 -11.74 -7.06 -8.16
CA GLY A 211 -10.69 -6.79 -7.17
C GLY A 211 -9.28 -7.14 -7.61
N CYS A 212 -9.05 -7.49 -8.87
CA CYS A 212 -7.77 -7.93 -9.39
C CYS A 212 -7.20 -6.96 -10.43
N VAL A 213 -5.87 -6.95 -10.51
CA VAL A 213 -5.08 -6.36 -11.59
C VAL A 213 -4.58 -7.49 -12.47
N ASP A 214 -4.79 -7.40 -13.79
CA ASP A 214 -4.38 -8.42 -14.75
C ASP A 214 -3.03 -8.08 -15.38
N LEU A 215 -2.05 -8.97 -15.22
CA LEU A 215 -0.69 -8.82 -15.72
C LEU A 215 -0.46 -9.47 -17.09
N SER A 216 -1.49 -10.00 -17.75
CA SER A 216 -1.37 -10.81 -18.97
C SER A 216 -0.72 -10.08 -20.15
N THR A 217 -0.76 -8.75 -20.19
CA THR A 217 -0.10 -7.93 -21.20
C THR A 217 1.36 -7.63 -20.90
N LEU A 218 1.84 -7.88 -19.68
CA LEU A 218 3.23 -7.68 -19.29
C LEU A 218 4.06 -8.92 -19.65
N THR A 219 4.35 -9.07 -20.91
CA THR A 219 5.06 -10.23 -21.49
C THR A 219 6.45 -9.86 -21.96
N GLY A 220 7.37 -10.83 -22.02
CA GLY A 220 8.71 -10.62 -22.53
C GLY A 220 9.76 -10.39 -21.43
N HIS A 221 10.80 -9.63 -21.75
CA HIS A 221 11.92 -9.37 -20.85
C HIS A 221 11.82 -8.01 -20.17
N GLY A 222 12.39 -7.89 -18.97
CA GLY A 222 12.40 -6.66 -18.20
C GLY A 222 11.00 -6.32 -17.65
N PHE A 223 10.63 -5.05 -17.66
CA PHE A 223 9.35 -4.58 -17.14
C PHE A 223 8.21 -4.61 -18.17
N SER A 224 8.52 -4.88 -19.43
CA SER A 224 7.50 -4.92 -20.51
C SER A 224 6.72 -3.61 -20.66
N TYR A 225 7.39 -2.48 -20.65
CA TYR A 225 6.76 -1.16 -20.79
C TYR A 225 6.05 -0.97 -22.13
N PHE A 226 6.63 -1.50 -23.23
CA PHE A 226 6.16 -1.29 -24.60
C PHE A 226 5.92 0.19 -24.92
N GLU A 227 6.84 1.05 -24.51
CA GLU A 227 6.75 2.51 -24.61
C GLU A 227 6.59 2.99 -26.06
N ASP A 228 7.13 2.24 -27.01
CA ASP A 228 6.99 2.48 -28.46
C ASP A 228 5.56 2.25 -28.99
N GLN A 229 4.73 1.55 -28.22
CA GLN A 229 3.32 1.30 -28.53
C GLN A 229 2.39 2.28 -27.82
N VAL A 230 2.87 3.02 -26.81
CA VAL A 230 2.07 3.98 -26.06
C VAL A 230 2.00 5.30 -26.83
N ASN A 231 0.80 5.63 -27.31
CA ASN A 231 0.57 6.87 -28.05
C ASN A 231 0.37 8.06 -27.11
N ARG A 232 1.46 8.55 -26.52
CA ARG A 232 1.45 9.68 -25.61
C ARG A 232 2.26 10.86 -26.16
N GLU A 233 1.57 11.98 -26.37
CA GLU A 233 2.24 13.25 -26.59
C GLU A 233 2.70 13.84 -25.25
N LEU A 234 3.97 14.10 -25.12
CA LEU A 234 4.53 14.81 -23.96
C LEU A 234 4.52 16.32 -24.26
N PRO A 235 4.23 17.17 -23.26
CA PRO A 235 4.36 18.61 -23.42
C PRO A 235 5.81 18.98 -23.72
N ASP A 236 6.01 20.10 -24.40
CA ASP A 236 7.34 20.67 -24.56
C ASP A 236 7.99 20.90 -23.21
N PRO A 237 9.28 20.61 -23.05
CA PRO A 237 9.97 20.83 -21.79
C PRO A 237 10.00 22.34 -21.45
N GLU A 238 9.62 22.69 -20.23
CA GLU A 238 9.65 24.09 -19.78
C GLU A 238 11.05 24.73 -19.78
N ALA A 239 12.10 23.90 -19.72
CA ALA A 239 13.49 24.33 -19.82
C ALA A 239 14.35 23.27 -20.50
N ASN A 240 15.15 23.68 -21.47
CA ASN A 240 16.18 22.87 -22.11
C ASN A 240 17.55 23.25 -21.55
N TYR A 241 18.15 22.38 -20.78
CA TYR A 241 19.56 22.53 -20.36
C TYR A 241 20.43 21.81 -21.39
N THR A 242 20.94 22.55 -22.36
CA THR A 242 22.01 22.03 -23.22
C THR A 242 23.33 22.10 -22.45
N SER A 243 23.91 20.94 -22.19
CA SER A 243 25.26 20.78 -21.63
C SER A 243 26.33 21.25 -22.61
#